data_d7ab765f1cda13920224075ff4811b4a
#
_entry.id   d7ab765f1cda13920224075ff4811b4a
#
_cell.length_a   1.000
_cell.length_b   1.000
_cell.length_c   1.000
_cell.angle_alpha   90.00
_cell.angle_beta   90.00
_cell.angle_gamma   90.00
#
_symmetry.space_group_name_H-M   'P 1'
#
loop_
_entity.id
_entity.type
_entity.pdbx_description
1 polymer ?
#
loop_
_entity_poly.entity_id
_entity_poly.type
_entity_poly.pdbx_seq_one_letter_code
_entity_poly.pdbx_strand_id
1 'polypeptide(L)'
;MRGVGRVEGVPSLAAHNCACQTLRAVKNTKFLVPFLNLGHFIDHLSMLVFPTVVVALARAWGESYSELLPLAVGGFIAFGAFALPAGWLADHWSRHKMMAVFFFGVGGSLFLTGLARSPWQVGAGLTLTGMFAAIYHPVGIAMLVSAPAKMGRALGWNGLFGNLGLAAAALIAGALMDAAGWRAAFFVPGLAAIAAGVAFLALVPDPGRVPRVSKSVGLHVDRRTMTRIFTILLITTACGGIIFNSTTVSMPKVFDERLRALTQTNFGIGALVALVYTVAAFAQVLMGALIDRVHVKRLMIGVALTQIPLLYLAANLDGWPMLAAALVVMLAVFGQIPLNDAIVGRYIADEFRARALAVRYVVSLGVAAVGVPLVAGLHATGGGFAYVFYVLAALAAGIFTTALFFPSRRELDAQRALTGSASAPAPAGSR
;
A
#
# COMPACT_ATOMS: atom_id res chain seq x y z
N MET A 1 -56.61 -36.94 34.38
CA MET A 1 -56.69 -35.81 33.46
C MET A 1 -55.41 -35.79 32.62
N ARG A 2 -55.55 -35.74 31.32
CA ARG A 2 -54.58 -36.14 30.30
C ARG A 2 -53.55 -35.01 30.09
N GLY A 3 -52.24 -35.36 30.12
CA GLY A 3 -51.17 -34.49 29.69
C GLY A 3 -51.05 -34.40 28.17
N VAL A 4 -51.06 -33.20 27.65
CA VAL A 4 -50.82 -32.89 26.20
C VAL A 4 -49.35 -32.82 25.96
N GLY A 5 -48.79 -33.74 25.16
CA GLY A 5 -47.40 -33.73 24.69
C GLY A 5 -47.18 -32.55 23.74
N ARG A 6 -46.12 -31.79 23.99
CA ARG A 6 -45.56 -30.80 23.04
C ARG A 6 -44.93 -31.57 21.88
N VAL A 7 -45.44 -31.38 20.69
CA VAL A 7 -44.80 -31.79 19.44
C VAL A 7 -43.67 -30.78 19.17
N GLU A 8 -42.42 -31.24 19.26
CA GLU A 8 -41.26 -30.45 18.82
C GLU A 8 -41.39 -30.18 17.31
N GLY A 9 -41.44 -28.89 16.95
CA GLY A 9 -41.63 -28.45 15.59
C GLY A 9 -40.46 -28.82 14.69
N VAL A 10 -40.73 -29.51 13.61
CA VAL A 10 -39.81 -29.77 12.49
C VAL A 10 -39.33 -28.42 11.94
N PRO A 11 -38.00 -28.18 11.79
CA PRO A 11 -37.50 -26.94 11.22
C PRO A 11 -38.07 -26.74 9.82
N SER A 12 -38.58 -25.54 9.52
CA SER A 12 -39.17 -25.24 8.21
C SER A 12 -38.14 -25.42 7.09
N LEU A 13 -38.58 -25.86 5.91
CA LEU A 13 -37.74 -25.99 4.70
C LEU A 13 -36.92 -24.72 4.39
N ALA A 14 -37.44 -23.56 4.78
CA ALA A 14 -36.72 -22.29 4.66
C ALA A 14 -35.50 -22.21 5.59
N ALA A 15 -35.57 -22.73 6.82
CA ALA A 15 -34.45 -22.78 7.76
C ALA A 15 -33.38 -23.79 7.31
N HIS A 16 -33.81 -24.93 6.72
CA HIS A 16 -32.92 -25.94 6.15
C HIS A 16 -32.14 -25.38 4.92
N ASN A 17 -32.84 -24.67 4.02
CA ASN A 17 -32.22 -24.04 2.87
C ASN A 17 -31.27 -22.89 3.27
N CYS A 18 -31.60 -22.12 4.29
CA CYS A 18 -30.73 -21.06 4.83
C CYS A 18 -29.47 -21.66 5.49
N ALA A 19 -29.61 -22.75 6.26
CA ALA A 19 -28.47 -23.44 6.85
C ALA A 19 -27.60 -24.15 5.82
N CYS A 20 -28.17 -24.74 4.76
CA CYS A 20 -27.39 -25.29 3.64
C CYS A 20 -26.68 -24.24 2.82
N GLN A 21 -27.28 -23.08 2.61
CA GLN A 21 -26.61 -21.95 1.91
C GLN A 21 -25.51 -21.35 2.76
N THR A 22 -25.69 -21.20 4.07
CA THR A 22 -24.62 -20.75 4.98
C THR A 22 -23.49 -21.77 5.08
N LEU A 23 -23.76 -23.07 5.12
CA LEU A 23 -22.75 -24.13 5.14
C LEU A 23 -22.00 -24.25 3.80
N ARG A 24 -22.65 -24.01 2.65
CA ARG A 24 -22.00 -23.90 1.35
C ARG A 24 -21.11 -22.66 1.25
N ALA A 25 -21.55 -21.51 1.78
CA ALA A 25 -20.75 -20.29 1.82
C ALA A 25 -19.48 -20.45 2.67
N VAL A 26 -19.56 -21.16 3.81
CA VAL A 26 -18.42 -21.44 4.68
C VAL A 26 -17.41 -22.43 4.06
N LYS A 27 -17.86 -23.42 3.28
CA LYS A 27 -16.96 -24.41 2.65
C LYS A 27 -16.11 -23.83 1.51
N ASN A 28 -16.50 -22.73 0.87
CA ASN A 28 -15.83 -22.20 -0.33
C ASN A 28 -14.96 -20.96 -0.09
N THR A 29 -14.78 -20.51 1.17
CA THR A 29 -13.92 -19.34 1.48
C THR A 29 -12.43 -19.67 1.53
N LYS A 30 -12.03 -20.94 1.42
CA LYS A 30 -10.62 -21.34 1.58
C LYS A 30 -9.70 -20.72 0.50
N PHE A 31 -10.20 -20.42 -0.68
CA PHE A 31 -9.43 -19.77 -1.75
C PHE A 31 -9.51 -18.25 -1.73
N LEU A 32 -10.48 -17.64 -1.06
CA LEU A 32 -10.69 -16.20 -1.07
C LEU A 32 -9.45 -15.44 -0.58
N VAL A 33 -8.97 -15.74 0.63
CA VAL A 33 -7.81 -15.03 1.22
C VAL A 33 -6.53 -15.23 0.39
N PRO A 34 -6.18 -16.45 -0.07
CA PRO A 34 -5.08 -16.65 -1.01
C PRO A 34 -5.17 -15.79 -2.28
N PHE A 35 -6.35 -15.71 -2.92
CA PHE A 35 -6.53 -14.88 -4.11
C PHE A 35 -6.49 -13.38 -3.81
N LEU A 36 -6.96 -12.92 -2.65
CA LEU A 36 -6.79 -11.54 -2.23
C LEU A 36 -5.31 -11.21 -1.98
N ASN A 37 -4.55 -12.12 -1.38
CA ASN A 37 -3.11 -11.95 -1.21
C ASN A 37 -2.38 -11.91 -2.56
N LEU A 38 -2.73 -12.81 -3.49
CA LEU A 38 -2.22 -12.78 -4.86
C LEU A 38 -2.60 -11.49 -5.58
N GLY A 39 -3.82 -10.99 -5.39
CA GLY A 39 -4.28 -9.71 -5.93
C GLY A 39 -3.42 -8.55 -5.43
N HIS A 40 -3.10 -8.49 -4.12
CA HIS A 40 -2.24 -7.45 -3.56
C HIS A 40 -0.80 -7.52 -4.12
N PHE A 41 -0.29 -8.73 -4.28
CA PHE A 41 1.00 -8.96 -4.93
C PHE A 41 1.00 -8.43 -6.38
N ILE A 42 0.00 -8.79 -7.18
CA ILE A 42 -0.15 -8.35 -8.58
C ILE A 42 -0.34 -6.84 -8.68
N ASP A 43 -1.12 -6.24 -7.77
CA ASP A 43 -1.35 -4.80 -7.70
C ASP A 43 -0.02 -4.02 -7.61
N HIS A 44 0.75 -4.31 -6.58
CA HIS A 44 2.04 -3.63 -6.38
C HIS A 44 3.10 -3.98 -7.42
N LEU A 45 3.14 -5.24 -7.89
CA LEU A 45 4.02 -5.65 -8.97
C LEU A 45 3.74 -4.84 -10.25
N SER A 46 2.46 -4.71 -10.62
CA SER A 46 2.05 -4.02 -11.85
C SER A 46 2.41 -2.54 -11.84
N MET A 47 2.35 -1.89 -10.68
CA MET A 47 2.69 -0.48 -10.53
C MET A 47 4.21 -0.21 -10.57
N LEU A 48 5.05 -1.21 -10.18
CA LEU A 48 6.51 -1.04 -10.09
C LEU A 48 7.32 -1.81 -11.15
N VAL A 49 6.67 -2.49 -12.09
CA VAL A 49 7.38 -3.13 -13.20
C VAL A 49 8.06 -2.11 -14.11
N PHE A 50 7.38 -1.00 -14.44
CA PHE A 50 7.89 0.03 -15.33
C PHE A 50 9.13 0.78 -14.80
N PRO A 51 9.24 1.16 -13.52
CA PRO A 51 10.47 1.73 -12.94
C PRO A 51 11.74 0.91 -13.20
N THR A 52 11.63 -0.39 -13.33
CA THR A 52 12.77 -1.25 -13.73
C THR A 52 12.92 -1.30 -15.24
N VAL A 53 11.82 -1.45 -15.97
CA VAL A 53 11.82 -1.53 -17.45
C VAL A 53 12.33 -0.26 -18.09
N VAL A 54 12.03 0.93 -17.54
CA VAL A 54 12.42 2.22 -18.13
C VAL A 54 13.94 2.36 -18.28
N VAL A 55 14.72 1.69 -17.43
CA VAL A 55 16.19 1.67 -17.52
C VAL A 55 16.66 1.01 -18.81
N ALA A 56 16.07 -0.14 -19.18
CA ALA A 56 16.37 -0.82 -20.42
C ALA A 56 15.71 -0.15 -21.64
N LEU A 57 14.52 0.40 -21.45
CA LEU A 57 13.76 1.08 -22.50
C LEU A 57 14.48 2.35 -22.97
N ALA A 58 15.08 3.12 -22.05
CA ALA A 58 15.90 4.28 -22.36
C ALA A 58 17.06 3.92 -23.30
N ARG A 59 17.74 2.81 -23.02
CA ARG A 59 18.81 2.30 -23.89
C ARG A 59 18.26 1.82 -25.25
N ALA A 60 17.12 1.14 -25.26
CA ALA A 60 16.54 0.57 -26.49
C ALA A 60 15.99 1.65 -27.45
N TRP A 61 15.53 2.78 -26.94
CA TRP A 61 14.93 3.86 -27.74
C TRP A 61 15.86 5.04 -27.94
N GLY A 62 17.03 5.08 -27.26
CA GLY A 62 17.96 6.21 -27.34
C GLY A 62 17.44 7.48 -26.62
N GLU A 63 16.46 7.32 -25.73
CA GLU A 63 15.85 8.38 -24.96
C GLU A 63 16.49 8.45 -23.56
N SER A 64 16.40 9.59 -22.88
CA SER A 64 16.90 9.69 -21.52
C SER A 64 15.92 9.07 -20.51
N TYR A 65 16.45 8.61 -19.37
CA TYR A 65 15.64 8.13 -18.25
C TYR A 65 14.64 9.19 -17.77
N SER A 66 15.09 10.46 -17.72
CA SER A 66 14.28 11.57 -17.25
C SER A 66 13.13 11.93 -18.19
N GLU A 67 13.23 11.62 -19.48
CA GLU A 67 12.16 11.80 -20.46
C GLU A 67 11.14 10.66 -20.42
N LEU A 68 11.58 9.44 -20.18
CA LEU A 68 10.70 8.28 -20.20
C LEU A 68 10.02 8.01 -18.83
N LEU A 69 10.68 8.30 -17.71
CA LEU A 69 10.12 8.04 -16.39
C LEU A 69 8.74 8.72 -16.17
N PRO A 70 8.50 9.97 -16.64
CA PRO A 70 7.19 10.62 -16.52
C PRO A 70 6.02 9.89 -17.17
N LEU A 71 6.26 8.93 -18.06
CA LEU A 71 5.19 8.09 -18.64
C LEU A 71 4.40 7.33 -17.56
N ALA A 72 5.00 7.07 -16.39
CA ALA A 72 4.33 6.46 -15.25
C ALA A 72 3.35 7.39 -14.51
N VAL A 73 3.44 8.72 -14.71
CA VAL A 73 2.64 9.70 -13.96
C VAL A 73 1.14 9.45 -14.14
N GLY A 74 0.71 9.21 -15.40
CA GLY A 74 -0.69 8.89 -15.70
C GLY A 74 -1.20 7.68 -14.92
N GLY A 75 -0.35 6.64 -14.77
CA GLY A 75 -0.65 5.45 -13.99
C GLY A 75 -0.86 5.75 -12.51
N PHE A 76 0.02 6.51 -11.88
CA PHE A 76 -0.11 6.88 -10.47
C PHE A 76 -1.30 7.82 -10.22
N ILE A 77 -1.58 8.78 -11.13
CA ILE A 77 -2.78 9.62 -11.06
C ILE A 77 -4.04 8.76 -11.17
N ALA A 78 -4.11 7.87 -12.15
CA ALA A 78 -5.26 7.00 -12.34
C ALA A 78 -5.46 6.06 -11.16
N PHE A 79 -4.38 5.48 -10.61
CA PHE A 79 -4.42 4.66 -9.40
C PHE A 79 -5.10 5.39 -8.23
N GLY A 80 -4.76 6.67 -8.03
CA GLY A 80 -5.40 7.49 -7.00
C GLY A 80 -6.85 7.87 -7.34
N ALA A 81 -7.07 8.41 -8.52
CA ALA A 81 -8.36 8.99 -8.92
C ALA A 81 -9.47 7.94 -9.03
N PHE A 82 -9.16 6.74 -9.51
CA PHE A 82 -10.14 5.67 -9.70
C PHE A 82 -10.42 4.82 -8.46
N ALA A 83 -9.66 4.97 -7.37
CA ALA A 83 -9.91 4.21 -6.15
C ALA A 83 -11.29 4.49 -5.52
N LEU A 84 -11.73 5.75 -5.48
CA LEU A 84 -13.05 6.12 -4.96
C LEU A 84 -14.21 5.62 -5.85
N PRO A 85 -14.21 5.87 -7.18
CA PRO A 85 -15.20 5.29 -8.09
C PRO A 85 -15.24 3.75 -8.04
N ALA A 86 -14.10 3.07 -7.96
CA ALA A 86 -14.04 1.62 -7.87
C ALA A 86 -14.69 1.09 -6.59
N GLY A 87 -14.43 1.72 -5.44
CA GLY A 87 -15.07 1.37 -4.17
C GLY A 87 -16.59 1.59 -4.21
N TRP A 88 -17.01 2.73 -4.76
CA TRP A 88 -18.44 3.02 -4.93
C TRP A 88 -19.13 1.99 -5.83
N LEU A 89 -18.53 1.68 -6.97
CA LEU A 89 -19.08 0.70 -7.91
C LEU A 89 -19.13 -0.71 -7.30
N ALA A 90 -18.13 -1.11 -6.54
CA ALA A 90 -18.11 -2.40 -5.85
C ALA A 90 -19.24 -2.55 -4.82
N ASP A 91 -19.59 -1.47 -4.12
CA ASP A 91 -20.68 -1.46 -3.16
C ASP A 91 -22.08 -1.51 -3.83
N HIS A 92 -22.20 -1.02 -5.08
CA HIS A 92 -23.48 -0.99 -5.82
C HIS A 92 -23.66 -2.20 -6.77
N TRP A 93 -22.57 -2.75 -7.26
CA TRP A 93 -22.59 -3.88 -8.21
C TRP A 93 -22.22 -5.20 -7.51
N SER A 94 -20.92 -5.56 -7.46
CA SER A 94 -20.39 -6.73 -6.77
C SER A 94 -18.90 -6.59 -6.54
N ARG A 95 -18.45 -6.80 -5.31
CA ARG A 95 -17.02 -6.82 -4.97
C ARG A 95 -16.28 -7.95 -5.68
N HIS A 96 -16.93 -9.12 -5.81
CA HIS A 96 -16.37 -10.28 -6.50
C HIS A 96 -16.15 -9.96 -7.99
N LYS A 97 -17.14 -9.40 -8.68
CA LYS A 97 -17.00 -9.01 -10.10
C LYS A 97 -15.97 -7.92 -10.29
N MET A 98 -15.90 -6.95 -9.37
CA MET A 98 -14.87 -5.89 -9.41
C MET A 98 -13.46 -6.47 -9.25
N MET A 99 -13.25 -7.51 -8.40
CA MET A 99 -11.96 -8.20 -8.33
C MET A 99 -11.62 -8.95 -9.62
N ALA A 100 -12.62 -9.52 -10.32
CA ALA A 100 -12.37 -10.08 -11.65
C ALA A 100 -11.96 -8.99 -12.66
N VAL A 101 -12.65 -7.83 -12.66
CA VAL A 101 -12.28 -6.66 -13.48
C VAL A 101 -10.86 -6.20 -13.16
N PHE A 102 -10.44 -6.21 -11.88
CA PHE A 102 -9.07 -5.94 -11.49
C PHE A 102 -8.06 -6.87 -12.18
N PHE A 103 -8.22 -8.19 -12.06
CA PHE A 103 -7.27 -9.15 -12.63
C PHE A 103 -7.19 -9.05 -14.16
N PHE A 104 -8.33 -9.03 -14.85
CA PHE A 104 -8.38 -8.93 -16.31
C PHE A 104 -7.92 -7.57 -16.81
N GLY A 105 -8.31 -6.49 -16.12
CA GLY A 105 -7.95 -5.13 -16.48
C GLY A 105 -6.46 -4.87 -16.34
N VAL A 106 -5.87 -5.23 -15.19
CA VAL A 106 -4.41 -5.13 -14.97
C VAL A 106 -3.66 -6.02 -15.96
N GLY A 107 -4.09 -7.26 -16.11
CA GLY A 107 -3.44 -8.19 -17.03
C GLY A 107 -3.50 -7.74 -18.49
N GLY A 108 -4.69 -7.30 -18.94
CA GLY A 108 -4.89 -6.80 -20.31
C GLY A 108 -4.13 -5.50 -20.58
N SER A 109 -4.12 -4.55 -19.63
CA SER A 109 -3.37 -3.30 -19.78
C SER A 109 -1.86 -3.51 -19.82
N LEU A 110 -1.31 -4.39 -18.97
CA LEU A 110 0.10 -4.77 -19.05
C LEU A 110 0.42 -5.43 -20.41
N PHE A 111 -0.41 -6.36 -20.85
CA PHE A 111 -0.21 -7.01 -22.17
C PHE A 111 -0.22 -5.98 -23.29
N LEU A 112 -1.17 -5.03 -23.30
CA LEU A 112 -1.22 -3.93 -24.27
C LEU A 112 0.02 -3.03 -24.18
N THR A 113 0.52 -2.76 -22.97
CA THR A 113 1.75 -1.98 -22.78
C THR A 113 2.96 -2.69 -23.41
N GLY A 114 3.04 -4.02 -23.34
CA GLY A 114 4.07 -4.80 -24.00
C GLY A 114 4.05 -4.72 -25.54
N LEU A 115 2.89 -4.41 -26.15
CA LEU A 115 2.73 -4.18 -27.58
C LEU A 115 3.14 -2.77 -28.04
N ALA A 116 3.42 -1.86 -27.11
CA ALA A 116 3.71 -0.46 -27.41
C ALA A 116 4.93 -0.29 -28.34
N ARG A 117 4.81 0.68 -29.25
CA ARG A 117 5.84 1.03 -30.24
C ARG A 117 6.31 2.47 -30.10
N SER A 118 5.74 3.23 -29.16
CA SER A 118 6.07 4.64 -28.90
C SER A 118 5.87 4.99 -27.43
N PRO A 119 6.56 6.03 -26.93
CA PRO A 119 6.43 6.48 -25.53
C PRO A 119 4.99 6.73 -25.09
N TRP A 120 4.19 7.43 -25.92
CA TRP A 120 2.81 7.75 -25.54
C TRP A 120 1.93 6.48 -25.40
N GLN A 121 2.18 5.41 -26.18
CA GLN A 121 1.48 4.13 -26.03
C GLN A 121 1.84 3.44 -24.72
N VAL A 122 3.12 3.50 -24.29
CA VAL A 122 3.53 3.04 -22.96
C VAL A 122 2.81 3.84 -21.89
N GLY A 123 2.82 5.17 -21.96
CA GLY A 123 2.12 6.04 -21.00
C GLY A 123 0.63 5.75 -20.91
N ALA A 124 -0.05 5.55 -22.05
CA ALA A 124 -1.46 5.17 -22.08
C ALA A 124 -1.72 3.80 -21.45
N GLY A 125 -0.88 2.80 -21.75
CA GLY A 125 -0.97 1.47 -21.16
C GLY A 125 -0.75 1.48 -19.65
N LEU A 126 0.24 2.24 -19.16
CA LEU A 126 0.48 2.42 -17.73
C LEU A 126 -0.68 3.15 -17.04
N THR A 127 -1.30 4.13 -17.72
CA THR A 127 -2.48 4.83 -17.21
C THR A 127 -3.65 3.86 -17.04
N LEU A 128 -3.90 3.00 -18.02
CA LEU A 128 -4.89 1.93 -17.92
C LEU A 128 -4.56 0.94 -16.80
N THR A 129 -3.28 0.57 -16.66
CA THR A 129 -2.85 -0.30 -15.56
C THR A 129 -3.17 0.33 -14.21
N GLY A 130 -2.85 1.61 -13.99
CA GLY A 130 -3.17 2.32 -12.76
C GLY A 130 -4.67 2.42 -12.49
N MET A 131 -5.48 2.64 -13.53
CA MET A 131 -6.95 2.68 -13.42
C MET A 131 -7.52 1.36 -12.90
N PHE A 132 -7.07 0.20 -13.43
CA PHE A 132 -7.54 -1.09 -12.98
C PHE A 132 -6.91 -1.52 -11.64
N ALA A 133 -5.65 -1.19 -11.39
CA ALA A 133 -4.97 -1.43 -10.12
C ALA A 133 -5.68 -0.70 -8.96
N ALA A 134 -6.22 0.50 -9.19
CA ALA A 134 -7.00 1.27 -8.21
C ALA A 134 -8.16 0.49 -7.56
N ILE A 135 -8.62 -0.60 -8.19
CA ILE A 135 -9.73 -1.43 -7.69
C ILE A 135 -9.30 -2.22 -6.44
N TYR A 136 -8.04 -2.67 -6.37
CA TYR A 136 -7.64 -3.62 -5.34
C TYR A 136 -7.84 -3.09 -3.91
N HIS A 137 -7.34 -1.91 -3.59
CA HIS A 137 -7.34 -1.40 -2.23
C HIS A 137 -8.75 -1.22 -1.63
N PRO A 138 -9.70 -0.54 -2.29
CA PRO A 138 -11.05 -0.39 -1.73
C PRO A 138 -11.86 -1.69 -1.74
N VAL A 139 -11.63 -2.58 -2.72
CA VAL A 139 -12.46 -3.77 -2.93
C VAL A 139 -11.85 -4.99 -2.25
N GLY A 140 -10.58 -5.29 -2.51
CA GLY A 140 -9.88 -6.45 -1.98
C GLY A 140 -9.75 -6.40 -0.46
N ILE A 141 -9.37 -5.25 0.10
CA ILE A 141 -9.29 -5.07 1.56
C ILE A 141 -10.67 -5.19 2.21
N ALA A 142 -11.73 -4.64 1.58
CA ALA A 142 -13.10 -4.79 2.09
C ALA A 142 -13.56 -6.26 2.09
N MET A 143 -13.20 -7.03 1.06
CA MET A 143 -13.46 -8.47 1.01
C MET A 143 -12.67 -9.24 2.08
N LEU A 144 -11.41 -8.88 2.28
CA LEU A 144 -10.52 -9.50 3.27
C LEU A 144 -11.03 -9.31 4.70
N VAL A 145 -11.45 -8.09 5.05
CA VAL A 145 -12.02 -7.75 6.37
C VAL A 145 -13.34 -8.47 6.62
N SER A 146 -14.10 -8.76 5.55
CA SER A 146 -15.35 -9.51 5.62
C SER A 146 -15.18 -11.04 5.65
N ALA A 147 -13.93 -11.54 5.43
CA ALA A 147 -13.65 -12.97 5.43
C ALA A 147 -13.69 -13.56 6.87
N PRO A 148 -14.11 -14.83 7.05
CA PRO A 148 -14.17 -15.48 8.37
C PRO A 148 -12.78 -15.89 8.85
N ALA A 149 -11.87 -14.94 9.02
CA ALA A 149 -10.49 -15.11 9.50
C ALA A 149 -10.21 -14.13 10.64
N LYS A 150 -9.16 -14.40 11.42
CA LYS A 150 -8.67 -13.40 12.40
C LYS A 150 -8.17 -12.17 11.63
N MET A 151 -8.94 -11.09 11.66
CA MET A 151 -8.78 -9.88 10.85
C MET A 151 -7.34 -9.34 10.85
N GLY A 152 -6.73 -9.16 12.02
CA GLY A 152 -5.36 -8.63 12.12
C GLY A 152 -4.33 -9.53 11.44
N ARG A 153 -4.48 -10.86 11.57
CA ARG A 153 -3.58 -11.82 10.90
C ARG A 153 -3.77 -11.80 9.37
N ALA A 154 -5.02 -11.73 8.91
CA ALA A 154 -5.33 -11.67 7.47
C ALA A 154 -4.76 -10.40 6.84
N LEU A 155 -4.95 -9.24 7.47
CA LEU A 155 -4.39 -7.96 7.02
C LEU A 155 -2.85 -7.95 7.03
N GLY A 156 -2.24 -8.54 8.07
CA GLY A 156 -0.77 -8.64 8.16
C GLY A 156 -0.18 -9.47 7.01
N TRP A 157 -0.73 -10.65 6.74
CA TRP A 157 -0.31 -11.45 5.59
C TRP A 157 -0.56 -10.73 4.27
N ASN A 158 -1.70 -10.11 4.12
CA ASN A 158 -2.03 -9.36 2.91
C ASN A 158 -1.04 -8.21 2.66
N GLY A 159 -0.69 -7.44 3.69
CA GLY A 159 0.33 -6.41 3.60
C GLY A 159 1.71 -6.96 3.20
N LEU A 160 2.10 -8.12 3.74
CA LEU A 160 3.33 -8.80 3.33
C LEU A 160 3.32 -9.17 1.85
N PHE A 161 2.22 -9.72 1.33
CA PHE A 161 2.11 -10.05 -0.10
C PHE A 161 2.19 -8.82 -1.00
N GLY A 162 1.60 -7.68 -0.60
CA GLY A 162 1.78 -6.41 -1.30
C GLY A 162 3.25 -5.99 -1.39
N ASN A 163 3.97 -6.02 -0.26
CA ASN A 163 5.39 -5.69 -0.22
C ASN A 163 6.26 -6.68 -1.03
N LEU A 164 5.92 -7.96 -1.03
CA LEU A 164 6.57 -8.94 -1.90
C LEU A 164 6.30 -8.67 -3.38
N GLY A 165 5.13 -8.11 -3.73
CA GLY A 165 4.83 -7.63 -5.07
C GLY A 165 5.78 -6.50 -5.51
N LEU A 166 6.03 -5.52 -4.62
CA LEU A 166 7.03 -4.47 -4.85
C LEU A 166 8.43 -5.07 -5.11
N ALA A 167 8.86 -5.98 -4.24
CA ALA A 167 10.18 -6.61 -4.36
C ALA A 167 10.29 -7.46 -5.63
N ALA A 168 9.27 -8.26 -5.94
CA ALA A 168 9.25 -9.13 -7.10
C ALA A 168 9.20 -8.37 -8.43
N ALA A 169 8.65 -7.16 -8.46
CA ALA A 169 8.54 -6.37 -9.67
C ALA A 169 9.91 -6.15 -10.34
N ALA A 170 10.91 -5.72 -9.57
CA ALA A 170 12.25 -5.48 -10.09
C ALA A 170 12.96 -6.78 -10.50
N LEU A 171 12.84 -7.83 -9.67
CA LEU A 171 13.46 -9.13 -9.95
C LEU A 171 12.88 -9.78 -11.21
N ILE A 172 11.55 -9.85 -11.31
CA ILE A 172 10.85 -10.46 -12.44
C ILE A 172 11.11 -9.65 -13.71
N ALA A 173 11.00 -8.31 -13.65
CA ALA A 173 11.27 -7.46 -14.79
C ALA A 173 12.73 -7.62 -15.26
N GLY A 174 13.70 -7.59 -14.35
CA GLY A 174 15.12 -7.79 -14.67
C GLY A 174 15.41 -9.12 -15.33
N ALA A 175 14.89 -10.21 -14.77
CA ALA A 175 15.06 -11.55 -15.33
C ALA A 175 14.44 -11.70 -16.74
N LEU A 176 13.23 -11.17 -16.92
CA LEU A 176 12.53 -11.24 -18.20
C LEU A 176 13.17 -10.35 -19.27
N MET A 177 13.72 -9.19 -18.85
CA MET A 177 14.45 -8.31 -19.77
C MET A 177 15.72 -8.94 -20.29
N ASP A 178 16.49 -9.60 -19.42
CA ASP A 178 17.72 -10.30 -19.84
C ASP A 178 17.42 -11.55 -20.70
N ALA A 179 16.31 -12.24 -20.43
CA ALA A 179 15.92 -13.45 -21.15
C ALA A 179 15.25 -13.18 -22.53
N ALA A 180 14.37 -12.17 -22.60
CA ALA A 180 13.48 -11.99 -23.76
C ALA A 180 13.16 -10.51 -24.08
N GLY A 181 13.92 -9.58 -23.51
CA GLY A 181 13.78 -8.14 -23.74
C GLY A 181 12.65 -7.50 -22.94
N TRP A 182 12.61 -6.16 -22.96
CA TRP A 182 11.74 -5.36 -22.11
C TRP A 182 10.24 -5.65 -22.24
N ARG A 183 9.78 -6.10 -23.42
CA ARG A 183 8.38 -6.43 -23.67
C ARG A 183 7.91 -7.64 -22.83
N ALA A 184 8.79 -8.61 -22.60
CA ALA A 184 8.48 -9.79 -21.79
C ALA A 184 8.13 -9.41 -20.35
N ALA A 185 8.73 -8.35 -19.82
CA ALA A 185 8.43 -7.84 -18.49
C ALA A 185 6.98 -7.31 -18.33
N PHE A 186 6.28 -7.05 -19.43
CA PHE A 186 4.85 -6.72 -19.44
C PHE A 186 3.99 -7.92 -19.83
N PHE A 187 4.39 -8.69 -20.85
CA PHE A 187 3.58 -9.83 -21.33
C PHE A 187 3.42 -10.90 -20.27
N VAL A 188 4.49 -11.32 -19.62
CA VAL A 188 4.46 -12.44 -18.68
C VAL A 188 3.62 -12.11 -17.44
N PRO A 189 3.84 -11.00 -16.72
CA PRO A 189 2.97 -10.63 -15.62
C PRO A 189 1.53 -10.34 -16.06
N GLY A 190 1.34 -9.78 -17.25
CA GLY A 190 0.00 -9.55 -17.82
C GLY A 190 -0.79 -10.83 -18.01
N LEU A 191 -0.18 -11.85 -18.64
CA LEU A 191 -0.79 -13.16 -18.82
C LEU A 191 -1.01 -13.89 -17.48
N ALA A 192 -0.07 -13.74 -16.53
CA ALA A 192 -0.22 -14.31 -15.18
C ALA A 192 -1.41 -13.70 -14.44
N ALA A 193 -1.61 -12.39 -14.56
CA ALA A 193 -2.76 -11.71 -13.97
C ALA A 193 -4.09 -12.16 -14.60
N ILE A 194 -4.14 -12.33 -15.94
CA ILE A 194 -5.33 -12.87 -16.64
C ILE A 194 -5.62 -14.30 -16.16
N ALA A 195 -4.59 -15.16 -16.11
CA ALA A 195 -4.74 -16.53 -15.60
C ALA A 195 -5.23 -16.56 -14.14
N ALA A 196 -4.72 -15.67 -13.29
CA ALA A 196 -5.22 -15.50 -11.93
C ALA A 196 -6.70 -15.09 -11.91
N GLY A 197 -7.13 -14.20 -12.81
CA GLY A 197 -8.54 -13.79 -12.97
C GLY A 197 -9.46 -14.96 -13.37
N VAL A 198 -9.03 -15.79 -14.32
CA VAL A 198 -9.76 -17.01 -14.71
C VAL A 198 -9.88 -17.97 -13.52
N ALA A 199 -8.76 -18.22 -12.83
CA ALA A 199 -8.75 -19.09 -11.66
C ALA A 199 -9.58 -18.53 -10.51
N PHE A 200 -9.57 -17.20 -10.30
CA PHE A 200 -10.40 -16.52 -9.30
C PHE A 200 -11.88 -16.76 -9.56
N LEU A 201 -12.35 -16.54 -10.80
CA LEU A 201 -13.76 -16.79 -11.17
C LEU A 201 -14.17 -18.26 -11.02
N ALA A 202 -13.24 -19.19 -11.30
CA ALA A 202 -13.52 -20.62 -11.21
C ALA A 202 -13.53 -21.14 -9.77
N LEU A 203 -12.68 -20.59 -8.89
CA LEU A 203 -12.43 -21.17 -7.55
C LEU A 203 -13.03 -20.36 -6.40
N VAL A 204 -13.29 -19.08 -6.59
CA VAL A 204 -13.86 -18.19 -5.56
C VAL A 204 -15.30 -17.86 -5.92
N PRO A 205 -16.28 -18.41 -5.20
CA PRO A 205 -17.69 -18.08 -5.45
C PRO A 205 -18.00 -16.64 -5.01
N ASP A 206 -18.96 -16.01 -5.68
CA ASP A 206 -19.49 -14.71 -5.25
C ASP A 206 -20.20 -14.84 -3.90
N PRO A 207 -19.73 -14.20 -2.81
CA PRO A 207 -20.35 -14.29 -1.50
C PRO A 207 -21.66 -13.48 -1.40
N GLY A 208 -22.06 -12.78 -2.46
CA GLY A 208 -23.18 -11.85 -2.43
C GLY A 208 -22.89 -10.59 -1.60
N ARG A 209 -23.95 -9.88 -1.20
CA ARG A 209 -23.81 -8.67 -0.35
C ARG A 209 -23.49 -9.06 1.09
N VAL A 210 -22.31 -8.71 1.57
CA VAL A 210 -21.91 -8.87 2.98
C VAL A 210 -22.26 -7.59 3.75
N PRO A 211 -22.96 -7.67 4.90
CA PRO A 211 -23.28 -6.51 5.73
C PRO A 211 -22.00 -5.80 6.21
N ARG A 212 -22.04 -4.45 6.28
CA ARG A 212 -20.95 -3.66 6.87
C ARG A 212 -20.81 -3.97 8.36
N VAL A 213 -19.65 -4.47 8.79
CA VAL A 213 -19.30 -4.57 10.20
C VAL A 213 -18.71 -3.23 10.62
N SER A 214 -19.40 -2.51 11.50
CA SER A 214 -18.89 -1.28 12.13
C SER A 214 -18.91 -1.47 13.64
N LYS A 215 -17.74 -1.29 14.28
CA LYS A 215 -17.55 -0.60 15.57
C LYS A 215 -16.16 -0.85 16.12
N SER A 216 -15.37 0.19 16.26
CA SER A 216 -14.21 0.24 17.16
C SER A 216 -14.31 1.52 17.97
N VAL A 217 -14.02 1.43 19.26
CA VAL A 217 -14.10 2.58 20.20
C VAL A 217 -12.80 3.38 20.07
N GLY A 218 -12.87 4.58 19.53
CA GLY A 218 -11.74 5.52 19.45
C GLY A 218 -11.55 6.33 20.74
N LEU A 219 -10.37 6.89 20.88
CA LEU A 219 -10.05 7.79 21.98
C LEU A 219 -10.80 9.12 21.81
N HIS A 220 -11.49 9.55 22.87
CA HIS A 220 -12.02 10.91 22.94
C HIS A 220 -10.88 11.85 23.34
N VAL A 221 -10.43 12.69 22.41
CA VAL A 221 -9.52 13.80 22.64
C VAL A 221 -10.22 15.11 22.28
N ASP A 222 -9.79 16.23 22.89
CA ASP A 222 -10.37 17.54 22.58
C ASP A 222 -10.14 17.92 21.09
N ARG A 223 -10.99 18.79 20.56
CA ARG A 223 -10.98 19.18 19.15
C ARG A 223 -9.63 19.77 18.69
N ARG A 224 -8.98 20.55 19.57
CA ARG A 224 -7.68 21.18 19.27
C ARG A 224 -6.57 20.13 19.11
N THR A 225 -6.49 19.16 20.03
CA THR A 225 -5.54 18.04 19.98
C THR A 225 -5.81 17.15 18.77
N MET A 226 -7.08 16.85 18.47
CA MET A 226 -7.45 16.07 17.30
C MET A 226 -7.04 16.78 16.00
N THR A 227 -7.30 18.08 15.86
CA THR A 227 -6.85 18.86 14.69
C THR A 227 -5.33 18.85 14.56
N ARG A 228 -4.60 19.05 15.67
CA ARG A 228 -3.13 18.99 15.72
C ARG A 228 -2.61 17.62 15.22
N ILE A 229 -3.15 16.52 15.76
CA ILE A 229 -2.77 15.16 15.36
C ILE A 229 -3.07 14.92 13.87
N PHE A 230 -4.24 15.37 13.40
CA PHE A 230 -4.64 15.21 12.00
C PHE A 230 -3.75 15.99 11.03
N THR A 231 -3.41 17.25 11.38
CA THR A 231 -2.47 18.06 10.58
C THR A 231 -1.09 17.41 10.53
N ILE A 232 -0.57 16.91 11.65
CA ILE A 232 0.70 16.17 11.69
C ILE A 232 0.62 14.92 10.81
N LEU A 233 -0.47 14.16 10.89
CA LEU A 233 -0.70 12.97 10.05
C LEU A 233 -0.68 13.32 8.56
N LEU A 234 -1.33 14.41 8.14
CA LEU A 234 -1.35 14.81 6.73
C LEU A 234 0.04 15.20 6.23
N ILE A 235 0.79 15.99 7.00
CA ILE A 235 2.16 16.41 6.63
C ILE A 235 3.07 15.19 6.55
N THR A 236 3.04 14.31 7.56
CA THR A 236 3.88 13.09 7.57
C THR A 236 3.48 12.09 6.49
N THR A 237 2.19 12.01 6.14
CA THR A 237 1.71 11.21 5.02
C THR A 237 2.19 11.79 3.68
N ALA A 238 2.13 13.10 3.50
CA ALA A 238 2.60 13.77 2.28
C ALA A 238 4.11 13.61 2.11
N CYS A 239 4.89 14.04 3.08
CA CYS A 239 6.36 13.92 3.01
C CYS A 239 6.82 12.46 2.90
N GLY A 240 6.27 11.57 3.74
CA GLY A 240 6.60 10.15 3.74
C GLY A 240 6.17 9.44 2.44
N GLY A 241 5.04 9.84 1.86
CA GLY A 241 4.57 9.34 0.57
C GLY A 241 5.48 9.76 -0.59
N ILE A 242 5.98 11.02 -0.60
CA ILE A 242 6.98 11.47 -1.59
C ILE A 242 8.27 10.67 -1.43
N ILE A 243 8.76 10.52 -0.20
CA ILE A 243 9.98 9.73 0.08
C ILE A 243 9.79 8.29 -0.39
N PHE A 244 8.68 7.63 0.00
CA PHE A 244 8.38 6.25 -0.38
C PHE A 244 8.31 6.09 -1.90
N ASN A 245 7.51 6.91 -2.60
CA ASN A 245 7.33 6.80 -4.04
C ASN A 245 8.64 7.11 -4.79
N SER A 246 9.33 8.20 -4.43
CA SER A 246 10.58 8.58 -5.08
C SER A 246 11.67 7.53 -4.90
N THR A 247 11.84 6.98 -3.68
CA THR A 247 12.84 5.93 -3.44
C THR A 247 12.49 4.63 -4.14
N THR A 248 11.23 4.19 -4.12
CA THR A 248 10.83 2.94 -4.78
C THR A 248 10.87 3.02 -6.31
N VAL A 249 10.51 4.15 -6.89
CA VAL A 249 10.54 4.34 -8.34
C VAL A 249 11.98 4.53 -8.85
N SER A 250 12.83 5.22 -8.11
CA SER A 250 14.20 5.51 -8.56
C SER A 250 15.20 4.38 -8.29
N MET A 251 14.94 3.48 -7.34
CA MET A 251 15.91 2.48 -6.87
C MET A 251 16.54 1.64 -7.98
N PRO A 252 15.79 1.13 -8.99
CA PRO A 252 16.41 0.37 -10.08
C PRO A 252 17.45 1.19 -10.85
N LYS A 253 17.17 2.48 -11.11
CA LYS A 253 18.10 3.37 -11.83
C LYS A 253 19.26 3.82 -10.94
N VAL A 254 19.03 4.10 -9.66
CA VAL A 254 20.10 4.36 -8.68
C VAL A 254 21.07 3.19 -8.65
N PHE A 255 20.59 1.96 -8.63
CA PHE A 255 21.44 0.77 -8.62
C PHE A 255 22.14 0.54 -9.97
N ASP A 256 21.48 0.85 -11.11
CA ASP A 256 22.13 0.86 -12.42
C ASP A 256 23.30 1.86 -12.50
N GLU A 257 23.22 3.00 -11.84
CA GLU A 257 24.29 4.01 -11.84
C GLU A 257 25.34 3.77 -10.77
N ARG A 258 24.94 3.41 -9.55
CA ARG A 258 25.79 3.42 -8.35
C ARG A 258 26.36 2.05 -7.97
N LEU A 259 25.78 0.95 -8.48
CA LEU A 259 26.19 -0.42 -8.13
C LEU A 259 26.83 -1.19 -9.29
N ARG A 260 27.37 -0.50 -10.30
CA ARG A 260 28.00 -1.14 -11.48
C ARG A 260 29.15 -2.07 -11.14
N ALA A 261 29.86 -1.80 -10.03
CA ALA A 261 30.93 -2.67 -9.53
C ALA A 261 30.39 -4.03 -9.01
N LEU A 262 29.10 -4.10 -8.63
CA LEU A 262 28.47 -5.31 -8.09
C LEU A 262 27.75 -6.13 -9.16
N THR A 263 27.09 -5.46 -10.12
CA THR A 263 26.37 -6.09 -11.22
C THR A 263 26.14 -5.14 -12.39
N GLN A 264 26.10 -5.71 -13.59
CA GLN A 264 25.81 -4.97 -14.84
C GLN A 264 24.60 -5.53 -15.58
N THR A 265 23.97 -6.60 -15.07
CA THR A 265 22.79 -7.23 -15.68
C THR A 265 21.51 -6.65 -15.12
N ASN A 266 20.44 -6.62 -15.91
CA ASN A 266 19.12 -6.19 -15.41
C ASN A 266 18.61 -7.13 -14.31
N PHE A 267 18.88 -8.44 -14.42
CA PHE A 267 18.59 -9.42 -13.37
C PHE A 267 19.32 -9.09 -12.06
N GLY A 268 20.62 -8.80 -12.12
CA GLY A 268 21.41 -8.46 -10.92
C GLY A 268 20.91 -7.19 -10.24
N ILE A 269 20.61 -6.14 -11.01
CA ILE A 269 19.98 -4.90 -10.49
C ILE A 269 18.64 -5.24 -9.84
N GLY A 270 17.77 -5.98 -10.53
CA GLY A 270 16.48 -6.41 -10.01
C GLY A 270 16.58 -7.24 -8.74
N ALA A 271 17.58 -8.13 -8.64
CA ALA A 271 17.85 -8.96 -7.46
C ALA A 271 18.28 -8.12 -6.24
N LEU A 272 19.15 -7.12 -6.44
CA LEU A 272 19.57 -6.21 -5.37
C LEU A 272 18.38 -5.35 -4.87
N VAL A 273 17.56 -4.84 -5.77
CA VAL A 273 16.33 -4.11 -5.42
C VAL A 273 15.37 -5.02 -4.65
N ALA A 274 15.15 -6.24 -5.15
CA ALA A 274 14.29 -7.22 -4.50
C ALA A 274 14.79 -7.59 -3.09
N LEU A 275 16.09 -7.76 -2.92
CA LEU A 275 16.71 -8.01 -1.61
C LEU A 275 16.38 -6.87 -0.63
N VAL A 276 16.64 -5.62 -1.05
CA VAL A 276 16.39 -4.44 -0.22
C VAL A 276 14.92 -4.33 0.17
N TYR A 277 13.99 -4.50 -0.78
CA TYR A 277 12.55 -4.37 -0.49
C TYR A 277 12.01 -5.55 0.32
N THR A 278 12.51 -6.76 0.08
CA THR A 278 12.11 -7.94 0.87
C THR A 278 12.52 -7.76 2.33
N VAL A 279 13.76 -7.35 2.58
CA VAL A 279 14.22 -7.09 3.95
C VAL A 279 13.45 -5.92 4.57
N ALA A 280 13.22 -4.84 3.81
CA ALA A 280 12.45 -3.70 4.26
C ALA A 280 10.98 -4.05 4.60
N ALA A 281 10.38 -5.02 3.93
CA ALA A 281 9.02 -5.48 4.22
C ALA A 281 8.86 -5.96 5.67
N PHE A 282 9.89 -6.58 6.25
CA PHE A 282 9.87 -7.02 7.65
C PHE A 282 9.90 -5.85 8.64
N ALA A 283 10.35 -4.66 8.23
CA ALA A 283 10.28 -3.47 9.09
C ALA A 283 8.85 -3.12 9.50
N GLN A 284 7.84 -3.45 8.68
CA GLN A 284 6.44 -3.24 9.04
C GLN A 284 5.99 -4.11 10.21
N VAL A 285 6.45 -5.36 10.27
CA VAL A 285 6.17 -6.29 11.38
C VAL A 285 6.87 -5.79 12.65
N LEU A 286 8.13 -5.41 12.54
CA LEU A 286 8.90 -4.84 13.65
C LEU A 286 8.25 -3.55 14.16
N MET A 287 7.90 -2.64 13.27
CA MET A 287 7.25 -1.38 13.63
C MET A 287 5.88 -1.61 14.28
N GLY A 288 5.09 -2.56 13.78
CA GLY A 288 3.83 -2.96 14.41
C GLY A 288 4.03 -3.37 15.88
N ALA A 289 5.03 -4.21 16.16
CA ALA A 289 5.38 -4.61 17.54
C ALA A 289 5.90 -3.44 18.40
N LEU A 290 6.65 -2.51 17.81
CA LEU A 290 7.15 -1.32 18.50
C LEU A 290 6.05 -0.32 18.83
N ILE A 291 5.07 -0.16 17.95
CA ILE A 291 3.91 0.73 18.17
C ILE A 291 3.14 0.33 19.43
N ASP A 292 3.08 -0.95 19.78
CA ASP A 292 2.40 -1.43 20.99
C ASP A 292 3.16 -1.15 22.28
N ARG A 293 4.47 -0.93 22.21
CA ARG A 293 5.36 -0.75 23.38
C ARG A 293 5.87 0.68 23.52
N VAL A 294 6.05 1.39 22.41
CA VAL A 294 6.70 2.70 22.37
C VAL A 294 5.70 3.76 21.91
N HIS A 295 5.77 4.95 22.50
CA HIS A 295 4.91 6.06 22.13
C HIS A 295 5.19 6.52 20.69
N VAL A 296 4.13 6.73 19.89
CA VAL A 296 4.18 7.07 18.45
C VAL A 296 5.13 8.24 18.14
N LYS A 297 5.13 9.30 18.96
CA LYS A 297 6.07 10.43 18.82
C LYS A 297 7.53 10.01 18.77
N ARG A 298 7.96 9.10 19.67
CA ARG A 298 9.35 8.63 19.71
C ARG A 298 9.70 7.82 18.46
N LEU A 299 8.76 7.00 17.97
CA LEU A 299 8.94 6.23 16.75
C LEU A 299 9.03 7.13 15.52
N MET A 300 8.18 8.16 15.40
CA MET A 300 8.26 9.14 14.32
C MET A 300 9.61 9.85 14.30
N ILE A 301 10.09 10.30 15.47
CA ILE A 301 11.39 10.94 15.62
C ILE A 301 12.52 9.96 15.22
N GLY A 302 12.48 8.72 15.70
CA GLY A 302 13.49 7.70 15.39
C GLY A 302 13.57 7.40 13.90
N VAL A 303 12.42 7.22 13.24
CA VAL A 303 12.36 6.99 11.78
C VAL A 303 12.96 8.17 11.02
N ALA A 304 12.58 9.40 11.36
CA ALA A 304 13.09 10.59 10.68
C ALA A 304 14.60 10.80 10.93
N LEU A 305 15.07 10.60 12.16
CA LEU A 305 16.51 10.68 12.49
C LEU A 305 17.34 9.60 11.77
N THR A 306 16.75 8.46 11.41
CA THR A 306 17.41 7.46 10.57
C THR A 306 17.43 7.91 9.09
N GLN A 307 16.32 8.43 8.59
CA GLN A 307 16.19 8.82 7.18
C GLN A 307 17.07 10.02 6.83
N ILE A 308 17.12 11.07 7.65
CA ILE A 308 17.81 12.33 7.34
C ILE A 308 19.29 12.10 6.98
N PRO A 309 20.14 11.55 7.87
CA PRO A 309 21.57 11.41 7.58
C PRO A 309 21.83 10.41 6.48
N LEU A 310 21.07 9.32 6.40
CA LEU A 310 21.30 8.28 5.40
C LEU A 310 20.88 8.72 3.99
N LEU A 311 19.77 9.44 3.84
CA LEU A 311 19.39 10.04 2.55
C LEU A 311 20.42 11.09 2.12
N TYR A 312 20.91 11.93 3.05
CA TYR A 312 21.95 12.90 2.75
C TYR A 312 23.25 12.22 2.30
N LEU A 313 23.70 11.19 2.99
CA LEU A 313 24.90 10.44 2.65
C LEU A 313 24.74 9.66 1.33
N ALA A 314 23.57 9.09 1.07
CA ALA A 314 23.26 8.35 -0.16
C ALA A 314 23.47 9.20 -1.43
N ALA A 315 23.43 10.53 -1.33
CA ALA A 315 23.71 11.43 -2.44
C ALA A 315 25.09 11.19 -3.09
N ASN A 316 26.09 10.73 -2.29
CA ASN A 316 27.48 10.57 -2.72
C ASN A 316 28.03 9.15 -2.49
N LEU A 317 27.20 8.18 -2.18
CA LEU A 317 27.63 6.80 -1.97
C LEU A 317 27.51 5.97 -3.25
N ASP A 318 28.47 5.07 -3.45
CA ASP A 318 28.50 4.08 -4.53
C ASP A 318 28.81 2.69 -3.96
N GLY A 319 28.61 1.62 -4.74
CA GLY A 319 28.97 0.26 -4.40
C GLY A 319 28.30 -0.26 -3.09
N TRP A 320 29.05 -1.00 -2.29
CA TRP A 320 28.55 -1.60 -1.04
C TRP A 320 28.02 -0.58 -0.02
N PRO A 321 28.67 0.59 0.20
CA PRO A 321 28.11 1.63 1.07
C PRO A 321 26.74 2.13 0.63
N MET A 322 26.50 2.29 -0.68
CA MET A 322 25.20 2.68 -1.22
C MET A 322 24.16 1.59 -0.96
N LEU A 323 24.48 0.32 -1.18
CA LEU A 323 23.58 -0.79 -0.93
C LEU A 323 23.20 -0.87 0.57
N ALA A 324 24.17 -0.71 1.46
CA ALA A 324 23.92 -0.69 2.91
C ALA A 324 23.03 0.49 3.33
N ALA A 325 23.31 1.70 2.80
CA ALA A 325 22.48 2.88 3.05
C ALA A 325 21.05 2.69 2.53
N ALA A 326 20.90 2.19 1.30
CA ALA A 326 19.60 1.88 0.72
C ALA A 326 18.78 0.90 1.58
N LEU A 327 19.43 -0.15 2.10
CA LEU A 327 18.77 -1.13 2.97
C LEU A 327 18.22 -0.47 4.24
N VAL A 328 19.02 0.32 4.94
CA VAL A 328 18.60 0.97 6.19
C VAL A 328 17.56 2.08 5.94
N VAL A 329 17.73 2.86 4.86
CA VAL A 329 16.73 3.86 4.45
C VAL A 329 15.38 3.17 4.17
N MET A 330 15.38 2.08 3.41
CA MET A 330 14.13 1.40 3.06
C MET A 330 13.47 0.71 4.25
N LEU A 331 14.25 0.20 5.23
CA LEU A 331 13.70 -0.25 6.51
C LEU A 331 12.92 0.87 7.22
N ALA A 332 13.46 2.08 7.27
CA ALA A 332 12.81 3.23 7.89
C ALA A 332 11.58 3.70 7.07
N VAL A 333 11.70 3.72 5.74
CA VAL A 333 10.59 4.12 4.83
C VAL A 333 9.40 3.16 4.94
N PHE A 334 9.63 1.85 4.89
CA PHE A 334 8.56 0.85 5.03
C PHE A 334 7.99 0.80 6.45
N GLY A 335 8.83 1.02 7.47
CA GLY A 335 8.39 1.10 8.87
C GLY A 335 7.49 2.29 9.16
N GLN A 336 7.52 3.34 8.35
CA GLN A 336 6.67 4.51 8.52
C GLN A 336 5.20 4.24 8.15
N ILE A 337 4.92 3.27 7.29
CA ILE A 337 3.55 2.96 6.82
C ILE A 337 2.63 2.58 7.99
N PRO A 338 2.93 1.53 8.80
CA PRO A 338 2.06 1.15 9.92
C PRO A 338 2.01 2.22 11.02
N LEU A 339 3.01 3.09 11.10
CA LEU A 339 3.03 4.19 12.05
C LEU A 339 1.92 5.22 11.75
N ASN A 340 1.76 5.60 10.48
CA ASN A 340 0.68 6.48 10.05
C ASN A 340 -0.70 5.82 10.22
N ASP A 341 -0.82 4.51 9.99
CA ASP A 341 -2.07 3.75 10.22
C ASP A 341 -2.45 3.73 11.70
N ALA A 342 -1.46 3.54 12.58
CA ALA A 342 -1.66 3.54 14.01
C ALA A 342 -2.12 4.91 14.56
N ILE A 343 -1.66 6.01 13.97
CA ILE A 343 -2.13 7.35 14.34
C ILE A 343 -3.64 7.46 14.10
N VAL A 344 -4.12 7.07 12.93
CA VAL A 344 -5.55 7.09 12.61
C VAL A 344 -6.34 6.18 13.53
N GLY A 345 -5.87 4.95 13.72
CA GLY A 345 -6.57 3.95 14.52
C GLY A 345 -6.68 4.30 16.00
N ARG A 346 -5.66 4.96 16.58
CA ARG A 346 -5.56 5.21 18.02
C ARG A 346 -6.04 6.59 18.47
N TYR A 347 -5.91 7.62 17.63
CA TYR A 347 -6.09 9.01 18.05
C TYR A 347 -7.23 9.75 17.35
N ILE A 348 -7.83 9.15 16.31
CA ILE A 348 -8.98 9.77 15.63
C ILE A 348 -10.26 9.10 16.10
N ALA A 349 -11.21 9.93 16.59
CA ALA A 349 -12.50 9.47 17.07
C ALA A 349 -13.28 8.74 15.96
N ASP A 350 -14.07 7.74 16.36
CA ASP A 350 -14.77 6.82 15.43
C ASP A 350 -15.64 7.55 14.40
N GLU A 351 -16.32 8.60 14.82
CA GLU A 351 -17.19 9.44 13.98
C GLU A 351 -16.44 10.16 12.85
N PHE A 352 -15.14 10.48 13.04
CA PHE A 352 -14.29 11.16 12.06
C PHE A 352 -13.32 10.21 11.35
N ARG A 353 -13.13 8.97 11.84
CA ARG A 353 -12.11 8.02 11.35
C ARG A 353 -12.25 7.71 9.86
N ALA A 354 -13.47 7.47 9.39
CA ALA A 354 -13.71 7.19 7.96
C ALA A 354 -13.34 8.40 7.07
N ARG A 355 -13.67 9.61 7.52
CA ARG A 355 -13.31 10.85 6.80
C ARG A 355 -11.81 11.09 6.83
N ALA A 356 -11.17 10.88 7.97
CA ALA A 356 -9.72 11.01 8.13
C ALA A 356 -8.95 10.02 7.25
N LEU A 357 -9.40 8.76 7.17
CA LEU A 357 -8.85 7.77 6.26
C LEU A 357 -9.03 8.19 4.81
N ALA A 358 -10.21 8.66 4.42
CA ALA A 358 -10.47 9.11 3.05
C ALA A 358 -9.55 10.27 2.65
N VAL A 359 -9.42 11.30 3.49
CA VAL A 359 -8.52 12.43 3.23
C VAL A 359 -7.07 11.97 3.18
N ARG A 360 -6.64 11.10 4.11
CA ARG A 360 -5.29 10.53 4.10
C ARG A 360 -5.02 9.75 2.82
N TYR A 361 -5.97 8.93 2.34
CA TYR A 361 -5.81 8.20 1.09
C TYR A 361 -5.68 9.15 -0.11
N VAL A 362 -6.51 10.18 -0.20
CA VAL A 362 -6.40 11.21 -1.25
C VAL A 362 -5.02 11.86 -1.24
N VAL A 363 -4.51 12.23 -0.06
CA VAL A 363 -3.16 12.79 0.08
C VAL A 363 -2.10 11.76 -0.33
N SER A 364 -2.17 10.54 0.17
CA SER A 364 -1.18 9.47 -0.14
C SER A 364 -1.11 9.17 -1.63
N LEU A 365 -2.26 9.09 -2.30
CA LEU A 365 -2.36 8.78 -3.72
C LEU A 365 -1.96 9.97 -4.59
N GLY A 366 -2.38 11.19 -4.23
CA GLY A 366 -1.97 12.41 -4.93
C GLY A 366 -0.47 12.66 -4.87
N VAL A 367 0.14 12.35 -3.73
CA VAL A 367 1.58 12.49 -3.51
C VAL A 367 2.39 11.45 -4.32
N ALA A 368 1.87 10.25 -4.54
CA ALA A 368 2.51 9.26 -5.39
C ALA A 368 2.72 9.78 -6.82
N ALA A 369 1.77 10.59 -7.34
CA ALA A 369 1.88 11.22 -8.64
C ALA A 369 2.97 12.33 -8.69
N VAL A 370 3.32 12.95 -7.55
CA VAL A 370 4.37 13.98 -7.45
C VAL A 370 5.76 13.37 -7.44
N GLY A 371 5.95 12.18 -6.84
CA GLY A 371 7.25 11.54 -6.69
C GLY A 371 7.95 11.27 -8.03
N VAL A 372 7.22 10.83 -9.04
CA VAL A 372 7.76 10.53 -10.38
C VAL A 372 8.33 11.76 -11.08
N PRO A 373 7.57 12.87 -11.28
CA PRO A 373 8.11 14.07 -11.92
C PRO A 373 9.19 14.75 -11.07
N LEU A 374 9.13 14.64 -9.74
CA LEU A 374 10.18 15.13 -8.85
C LEU A 374 11.51 14.42 -9.16
N VAL A 375 11.52 13.09 -9.22
CA VAL A 375 12.72 12.30 -9.55
C VAL A 375 13.21 12.65 -10.96
N ALA A 376 12.33 12.65 -11.95
CA ALA A 376 12.70 12.93 -13.33
C ALA A 376 13.29 14.34 -13.49
N GLY A 377 12.64 15.36 -12.92
CA GLY A 377 13.06 16.75 -13.01
C GLY A 377 14.41 16.99 -12.31
N LEU A 378 14.59 16.52 -11.08
CA LEU A 378 15.84 16.67 -10.34
C LEU A 378 16.99 15.88 -10.97
N HIS A 379 16.70 14.67 -11.48
CA HIS A 379 17.73 13.88 -12.17
C HIS A 379 18.20 14.55 -13.45
N ALA A 380 17.33 15.26 -14.18
CA ALA A 380 17.67 15.97 -15.41
C ALA A 380 18.55 17.22 -15.20
N THR A 381 18.59 17.79 -13.99
CA THR A 381 19.30 19.06 -13.71
C THR A 381 20.81 18.95 -13.58
N GLY A 382 21.41 17.83 -13.97
CA GLY A 382 22.89 17.62 -13.93
C GLY A 382 23.44 17.17 -12.58
N GLY A 383 22.67 17.27 -11.49
CA GLY A 383 23.03 16.73 -10.16
C GLY A 383 22.65 15.26 -10.00
N GLY A 384 21.95 14.68 -10.98
CA GLY A 384 21.52 13.31 -10.95
C GLY A 384 20.73 12.95 -9.68
N PHE A 385 20.98 11.77 -9.14
CA PHE A 385 20.31 11.33 -7.90
C PHE A 385 20.78 12.06 -6.65
N ALA A 386 21.90 12.78 -6.66
CA ALA A 386 22.33 13.55 -5.49
C ALA A 386 21.27 14.58 -5.07
N TYR A 387 20.75 15.34 -6.04
CA TYR A 387 19.68 16.32 -5.76
C TYR A 387 18.38 15.66 -5.30
N VAL A 388 18.03 14.51 -5.86
CA VAL A 388 16.87 13.73 -5.39
C VAL A 388 17.04 13.39 -3.90
N PHE A 389 18.18 12.83 -3.51
CA PHE A 389 18.44 12.43 -2.14
C PHE A 389 18.50 13.62 -1.17
N TYR A 390 19.05 14.76 -1.56
CA TYR A 390 19.04 15.99 -0.73
C TYR A 390 17.62 16.51 -0.48
N VAL A 391 16.77 16.50 -1.51
CA VAL A 391 15.35 16.90 -1.36
C VAL A 391 14.61 15.90 -0.45
N LEU A 392 14.85 14.60 -0.61
CA LEU A 392 14.24 13.60 0.26
C LEU A 392 14.71 13.72 1.73
N ALA A 393 16.00 14.05 1.95
CA ALA A 393 16.53 14.33 3.29
C ALA A 393 15.85 15.57 3.92
N ALA A 394 15.61 16.63 3.14
CA ALA A 394 14.87 17.81 3.59
C ALA A 394 13.41 17.48 3.95
N LEU A 395 12.73 16.63 3.16
CA LEU A 395 11.40 16.16 3.50
C LEU A 395 11.38 15.32 4.78
N ALA A 396 12.40 14.48 5.00
CA ALA A 396 12.55 13.73 6.25
C ALA A 396 12.80 14.67 7.45
N ALA A 397 13.53 15.77 7.27
CA ALA A 397 13.67 16.83 8.28
C ALA A 397 12.33 17.53 8.57
N GLY A 398 11.49 17.71 7.55
CA GLY A 398 10.10 18.17 7.72
C GLY A 398 9.27 17.21 8.58
N ILE A 399 9.39 15.88 8.35
CA ILE A 399 8.75 14.86 9.20
C ILE A 399 9.27 14.96 10.64
N PHE A 400 10.58 15.07 10.84
CA PHE A 400 11.19 15.23 12.16
C PHE A 400 10.63 16.45 12.90
N THR A 401 10.68 17.62 12.26
CA THR A 401 10.16 18.87 12.84
C THR A 401 8.69 18.74 13.20
N THR A 402 7.88 18.16 12.32
CA THR A 402 6.45 17.96 12.57
C THR A 402 6.22 16.96 13.71
N ALA A 403 7.03 15.92 13.84
CA ALA A 403 6.94 14.93 14.92
C ALA A 403 7.23 15.53 16.31
N LEU A 404 8.05 16.59 16.40
CA LEU A 404 8.30 17.30 17.67
C LEU A 404 7.02 17.90 18.23
N PHE A 405 6.07 18.29 17.39
CA PHE A 405 4.78 18.83 17.78
C PHE A 405 3.72 17.76 18.06
N PHE A 406 4.01 16.47 17.87
CA PHE A 406 3.05 15.42 18.23
C PHE A 406 2.81 15.42 19.74
N PRO A 407 1.55 15.26 20.24
CA PRO A 407 1.24 15.28 21.67
C PRO A 407 2.08 14.26 22.44
N SER A 408 2.58 14.68 23.62
CA SER A 408 3.30 13.78 24.52
C SER A 408 2.34 12.78 25.17
N ARG A 409 2.87 11.68 25.71
CA ARG A 409 2.07 10.72 26.47
C ARG A 409 1.38 11.39 27.67
N ARG A 410 2.08 12.30 28.37
CA ARG A 410 1.53 13.05 29.53
C ARG A 410 0.34 13.91 29.13
N GLU A 411 0.42 14.65 28.00
CA GLU A 411 -0.69 15.47 27.48
C GLU A 411 -1.91 14.60 27.15
N LEU A 412 -1.73 13.44 26.51
CA LEU A 412 -2.82 12.53 26.14
C LEU A 412 -3.43 11.86 27.39
N ASP A 413 -2.62 11.46 28.36
CA ASP A 413 -3.11 10.84 29.60
C ASP A 413 -3.87 11.87 30.46
N ALA A 414 -3.43 13.12 30.51
CA ALA A 414 -4.15 14.20 31.19
C ALA A 414 -5.53 14.46 30.55
N GLN A 415 -5.61 14.46 29.23
CA GLN A 415 -6.91 14.63 28.53
C GLN A 415 -7.86 13.44 28.78
N ARG A 416 -7.34 12.22 28.84
CA ARG A 416 -8.13 11.03 29.20
C ARG A 416 -8.73 11.14 30.61
N ALA A 417 -7.94 11.62 31.57
CA ALA A 417 -8.40 11.82 32.95
C ALA A 417 -9.56 12.82 33.01
N LEU A 418 -9.47 13.91 32.24
CA LEU A 418 -10.52 14.93 32.16
C LEU A 418 -11.81 14.42 31.50
N THR A 419 -11.72 13.64 30.45
CA THR A 419 -12.89 13.08 29.76
C THR A 419 -13.48 11.87 30.48
N GLY A 420 -12.69 11.06 31.17
CA GLY A 420 -13.13 9.93 32.00
C GLY A 420 -13.86 10.40 33.28
N SER A 421 -13.47 11.52 33.87
CA SER A 421 -14.16 12.11 35.02
C SER A 421 -15.52 12.76 34.66
N ALA A 422 -15.67 13.21 33.39
CA ALA A 422 -16.94 13.77 32.91
C ALA A 422 -17.99 12.71 32.58
N SER A 423 -17.60 11.42 32.44
CA SER A 423 -18.49 10.29 32.16
C SER A 423 -18.88 9.46 33.39
N ALA A 424 -18.36 9.79 34.59
CA ALA A 424 -18.81 9.18 35.83
C ALA A 424 -20.21 9.70 36.15
N PRO A 425 -21.24 8.83 36.35
CA PRO A 425 -22.55 9.26 36.79
C PRO A 425 -22.38 9.97 38.16
N ALA A 426 -23.05 11.11 38.32
CA ALA A 426 -23.10 11.80 39.60
C ALA A 426 -23.52 10.82 40.70
N PRO A 427 -22.89 10.81 41.89
CA PRO A 427 -23.30 9.93 42.96
C PRO A 427 -24.79 10.16 43.23
N ALA A 428 -25.59 9.10 43.12
CA ALA A 428 -27.01 9.16 43.42
C ALA A 428 -27.16 9.72 44.84
N GLY A 429 -27.70 10.93 44.92
CA GLY A 429 -27.88 11.63 46.18
C GLY A 429 -28.66 10.79 47.18
N SER A 430 -28.06 10.54 48.31
CA SER A 430 -28.72 10.04 49.50
C SER A 430 -29.92 10.94 49.85
N ARG A 431 -31.13 10.46 49.66
CA ARG A 431 -32.31 10.90 50.39
C ARG A 431 -32.83 9.74 51.20
#